data_a05c5738899742e6e8458505cd8b2c18
#
_entry.id   a05c5738899742e6e8458505cd8b2c18
#
_cell.length_a   1.000
_cell.length_b   1.000
_cell.length_c   1.000
_cell.angle_alpha   90.00
_cell.angle_beta   90.00
_cell.angle_gamma   90.00
#
_symmetry.space_group_name_H-M   'P 1'
#
loop_
_entity.id
_entity.type
_entity.pdbx_description
1 polymer ?
#
loop_
_entity_poly.entity_id
_entity_poly.type
_entity_poly.pdbx_seq_one_letter_code
_entity_poly.pdbx_strand_id
1 'polypeptide(L)'
;DMELGIETKIEGEIAERGIIALDAKIFSEIVRKLPDNDITIETDDNYTSTITCEKSKFNIAGKSGDDFSYLPVIIKEKSISLSQFTLKETINQTIFCTSPNDNNKMMTGELFEVKDNVLKVVGLDGHRIAIRNINLSGNADDVKVVVPGKTLNEISKILSSDAESVVNIYFTNNHILFEFDNTMVVSRLIEGEYF
;
A
#
# COMPACT_ATOMS: atom_id res chain seq x y z
N ASP A 1 -2.03 1.31 10.07
CA ASP A 1 -2.89 0.69 11.10
C ASP A 1 -2.60 -0.81 11.17
N MET A 2 -3.38 -1.59 11.90
CA MET A 2 -3.13 -3.04 12.05
C MET A 2 -3.54 -3.88 10.82
N GLU A 3 -4.20 -3.29 9.84
CA GLU A 3 -4.68 -3.96 8.63
C GLU A 3 -3.86 -3.61 7.39
N LEU A 4 -3.30 -2.39 7.35
CA LEU A 4 -2.56 -1.86 6.22
C LEU A 4 -1.29 -1.16 6.71
N GLY A 5 -0.16 -1.55 6.15
CA GLY A 5 1.14 -0.91 6.39
C GLY A 5 1.85 -0.60 5.08
N ILE A 6 2.53 0.53 5.06
CA ILE A 6 3.30 1.00 3.91
C ILE A 6 4.72 1.31 4.37
N GLU A 7 5.69 0.78 3.65
CA GLU A 7 7.11 1.10 3.82
C GLU A 7 7.65 1.62 2.49
N THR A 8 8.37 2.74 2.53
CA THR A 8 9.07 3.25 1.35
C THR A 8 10.48 3.66 1.74
N LYS A 9 11.44 3.46 0.83
CA LYS A 9 12.81 3.91 0.97
C LYS A 9 13.03 5.11 0.09
N ILE A 10 13.58 6.17 0.67
CA ILE A 10 13.98 7.37 -0.04
C ILE A 10 15.50 7.51 0.04
N GLU A 11 16.09 8.10 -0.96
CA GLU A 11 17.51 8.44 -0.95
C GLU A 11 17.76 9.62 -0.02
N GLY A 12 18.91 9.61 0.65
CA GLY A 12 19.32 10.68 1.54
C GLY A 12 20.65 10.39 2.18
N GLU A 13 21.26 11.43 2.73
CA GLU A 13 22.49 11.35 3.50
C GLU A 13 22.15 11.14 4.99
N ILE A 14 22.64 10.07 5.58
CA ILE A 14 22.40 9.72 6.98
C ILE A 14 23.65 10.02 7.79
N ALA A 15 23.64 11.13 8.54
CA ALA A 15 24.73 11.49 9.45
C ALA A 15 24.73 10.62 10.71
N GLU A 16 23.55 10.37 11.27
CA GLU A 16 23.35 9.53 12.46
C GLU A 16 22.11 8.67 12.30
N ARG A 17 22.19 7.41 12.71
CA ARG A 17 21.06 6.47 12.61
C ARG A 17 20.17 6.56 13.82
N GLY A 18 18.86 6.54 13.60
CA GLY A 18 17.85 6.52 14.64
C GLY A 18 16.48 6.12 14.13
N ILE A 19 15.55 5.95 15.04
CA ILE A 19 14.16 5.63 14.75
C ILE A 19 13.27 6.55 15.58
N ILE A 20 12.30 7.18 14.94
CA ILE A 20 11.33 8.06 15.57
C ILE A 20 9.93 7.79 15.01
N ALA A 21 8.93 7.79 15.88
CA ALA A 21 7.51 7.77 15.49
C ALA A 21 6.94 9.18 15.57
N LEU A 22 6.43 9.68 14.43
CA LEU A 22 5.84 11.00 14.30
C LEU A 22 4.36 10.91 13.96
N ASP A 23 3.59 11.96 14.33
CA ASP A 23 2.22 12.10 13.84
C ASP A 23 2.23 12.31 12.33
N ALA A 24 1.65 11.35 11.60
CA ALA A 24 1.69 11.32 10.14
C ALA A 24 0.95 12.52 9.50
N LYS A 25 -0.13 13.00 10.14
CA LYS A 25 -0.89 14.14 9.62
C LYS A 25 -0.07 15.42 9.72
N ILE A 26 0.51 15.68 10.89
CA ILE A 26 1.33 16.87 11.12
C ILE A 26 2.57 16.84 10.21
N PHE A 27 3.27 15.70 10.17
CA PHE A 27 4.45 15.53 9.32
C PHE A 27 4.13 15.76 7.83
N SER A 28 3.04 15.16 7.32
CA SER A 28 2.65 15.32 5.92
C SER A 28 2.24 16.77 5.58
N GLU A 29 1.57 17.46 6.50
CA GLU A 29 1.21 18.87 6.30
C GLU A 29 2.44 19.78 6.24
N ILE A 30 3.47 19.51 7.02
CA ILE A 30 4.74 20.24 6.98
C ILE A 30 5.44 19.97 5.64
N VAL A 31 5.65 18.70 5.30
CA VAL A 31 6.38 18.31 4.08
C VAL A 31 5.74 18.91 2.83
N ARG A 32 4.40 18.92 2.75
CA ARG A 32 3.67 19.53 1.60
C ARG A 32 3.86 21.04 1.46
N LYS A 33 4.25 21.72 2.52
CA LYS A 33 4.42 23.18 2.54
C LYS A 33 5.88 23.63 2.42
N LEU A 34 6.82 22.69 2.50
CA LEU A 34 8.24 22.98 2.33
C LEU A 34 8.53 23.33 0.86
N PRO A 35 9.53 24.22 0.62
CA PRO A 35 10.06 24.42 -0.72
C PRO A 35 10.65 23.14 -1.30
N ASP A 36 10.74 23.06 -2.62
CA ASP A 36 11.40 21.96 -3.33
C ASP A 36 12.92 22.11 -3.25
N ASN A 37 13.48 21.74 -2.11
CA ASN A 37 14.90 21.79 -1.78
C ASN A 37 15.24 20.72 -0.72
N ASP A 38 16.52 20.58 -0.40
CA ASP A 38 17.02 19.64 0.59
C ASP A 38 16.38 19.87 1.98
N ILE A 39 15.95 18.78 2.59
CA ILE A 39 15.31 18.78 3.90
C ILE A 39 16.27 18.10 4.89
N THR A 40 16.54 18.75 6.01
CA THR A 40 17.27 18.16 7.13
C THR A 40 16.29 17.82 8.25
N ILE A 41 16.37 16.60 8.75
CA ILE A 41 15.58 16.13 9.91
C ILE A 41 16.54 15.70 11.01
N GLU A 42 16.45 16.35 12.16
CA GLU A 42 17.24 16.05 13.34
C GLU A 42 16.29 15.72 14.50
N THR A 43 16.59 14.68 15.27
CA THR A 43 15.78 14.29 16.42
C THR A 43 16.65 14.30 17.68
N ASP A 44 16.17 14.94 18.74
CA ASP A 44 16.84 14.99 20.04
C ASP A 44 16.45 13.81 20.96
N ASP A 45 17.12 13.70 22.11
CA ASP A 45 16.90 12.65 23.11
C ASP A 45 15.48 12.72 23.74
N ASN A 46 14.76 13.82 23.58
CA ASN A 46 13.40 14.00 24.05
C ASN A 46 12.34 13.68 22.96
N TYR A 47 12.77 13.03 21.89
CA TYR A 47 11.92 12.69 20.72
C TYR A 47 11.32 13.91 20.01
N THR A 48 11.95 15.08 20.11
CA THR A 48 11.54 16.24 19.32
C THR A 48 12.31 16.25 18.01
N SER A 49 11.59 16.20 16.90
CA SER A 49 12.17 16.28 15.56
C SER A 49 12.12 17.69 15.04
N THR A 50 13.26 18.23 14.64
CA THR A 50 13.42 19.49 13.96
C THR A 50 13.54 19.25 12.47
N ILE A 51 12.65 19.83 11.68
CA ILE A 51 12.63 19.74 10.23
C ILE A 51 13.01 21.10 9.68
N THR A 52 14.09 21.16 8.91
CA THR A 52 14.63 22.39 8.35
C THR A 52 14.72 22.29 6.83
N CYS A 53 14.25 23.33 6.13
CA CYS A 53 14.39 23.49 4.71
C CYS A 53 14.55 24.99 4.42
N GLU A 54 15.69 25.37 3.86
CA GLU A 54 16.07 26.79 3.66
C GLU A 54 15.90 27.63 4.94
N LYS A 55 14.97 28.60 4.93
CA LYS A 55 14.64 29.47 6.07
C LYS A 55 13.52 28.92 6.95
N SER A 56 12.89 27.83 6.53
CA SER A 56 11.78 27.22 7.25
C SER A 56 12.28 26.24 8.28
N LYS A 57 11.76 26.31 9.49
CA LYS A 57 12.10 25.41 10.60
C LYS A 57 10.82 25.04 11.35
N PHE A 58 10.60 23.73 11.54
CA PHE A 58 9.46 23.18 12.27
C PHE A 58 9.94 22.20 13.31
N ASN A 59 9.27 22.18 14.46
CA ASN A 59 9.49 21.21 15.51
C ASN A 59 8.25 20.35 15.69
N ILE A 60 8.43 19.03 15.73
CA ILE A 60 7.36 18.07 15.98
C ILE A 60 7.76 17.20 17.18
N ALA A 61 6.87 17.11 18.16
CA ALA A 61 7.01 16.13 19.22
C ALA A 61 6.69 14.72 18.67
N GLY A 62 7.59 13.81 18.85
CA GLY A 62 7.47 12.41 18.48
C GLY A 62 7.40 11.49 19.68
N LYS A 63 7.60 10.21 19.44
CA LYS A 63 7.71 9.14 20.42
C LYS A 63 8.83 8.19 20.00
N SER A 64 9.28 7.34 20.93
CA SER A 64 10.20 6.25 20.57
C SER A 64 9.66 5.44 19.39
N GLY A 65 10.51 5.14 18.43
CA GLY A 65 10.19 4.24 17.32
C GLY A 65 10.08 2.77 17.73
N ASP A 66 10.54 2.40 18.94
CA ASP A 66 10.52 1.02 19.41
C ASP A 66 9.08 0.46 19.57
N ASP A 67 8.12 1.34 19.87
CA ASP A 67 6.70 1.00 19.98
C ASP A 67 5.98 0.94 18.61
N PHE A 68 6.68 1.27 17.52
CA PHE A 68 6.08 1.26 16.19
C PHE A 68 5.97 -0.17 15.64
N SER A 69 4.78 -0.54 15.18
CA SER A 69 4.55 -1.85 14.59
C SER A 69 5.21 -1.95 13.21
N TYR A 70 6.20 -2.82 13.08
CA TYR A 70 6.81 -3.13 11.80
C TYR A 70 5.86 -3.94 10.91
N LEU A 71 6.09 -3.86 9.60
CA LEU A 71 5.39 -4.71 8.65
C LEU A 71 5.72 -6.20 8.91
N PRO A 72 4.74 -7.09 8.80
CA PRO A 72 5.01 -8.52 8.91
C PRO A 72 5.93 -8.98 7.78
N VAL A 73 6.80 -9.93 8.10
CA VAL A 73 7.64 -10.57 7.08
C VAL A 73 6.76 -11.46 6.20
N ILE A 74 6.70 -11.16 4.91
CA ILE A 74 5.91 -11.89 3.93
C ILE A 74 6.80 -12.90 3.21
N ILE A 75 6.41 -14.18 3.26
CA ILE A 75 7.06 -15.24 2.50
C ILE A 75 6.60 -15.10 1.04
N LYS A 76 7.55 -14.88 0.12
CA LYS A 76 7.29 -14.57 -1.29
C LYS A 76 7.23 -15.85 -2.16
N GLU A 77 6.37 -16.80 -1.81
CA GLU A 77 6.23 -18.08 -2.54
C GLU A 77 5.34 -17.94 -3.77
N LYS A 78 4.14 -17.38 -3.61
CA LYS A 78 3.19 -17.18 -4.70
C LYS A 78 3.20 -15.73 -5.13
N SER A 79 3.42 -15.49 -6.42
CA SER A 79 3.53 -14.14 -6.93
C SER A 79 2.99 -13.98 -8.35
N ILE A 80 2.59 -12.76 -8.66
CA ILE A 80 2.31 -12.30 -10.03
C ILE A 80 3.00 -10.96 -10.25
N SER A 81 3.28 -10.66 -11.51
CA SER A 81 3.85 -9.37 -11.94
C SER A 81 3.01 -8.78 -13.06
N LEU A 82 2.71 -7.51 -12.96
CA LEU A 82 2.00 -6.76 -14.00
C LEU A 82 2.42 -5.30 -14.00
N SER A 83 2.01 -4.52 -15.02
CA SER A 83 2.32 -3.10 -15.02
C SER A 83 1.51 -2.37 -13.95
N GLN A 84 2.12 -1.37 -13.30
CA GLN A 84 1.46 -0.50 -12.31
C GLN A 84 0.23 0.18 -12.92
N PHE A 85 0.32 0.65 -14.16
CA PHE A 85 -0.79 1.22 -14.90
C PHE A 85 -1.96 0.25 -15.03
N THR A 86 -1.69 -1.01 -15.43
CA THR A 86 -2.73 -2.03 -15.59
C THR A 86 -3.44 -2.33 -14.27
N LEU A 87 -2.70 -2.45 -13.16
CA LEU A 87 -3.30 -2.67 -11.85
C LEU A 87 -4.15 -1.47 -11.41
N LYS A 88 -3.62 -0.24 -11.56
CA LYS A 88 -4.33 1.00 -11.24
C LYS A 88 -5.64 1.12 -12.00
N GLU A 89 -5.62 0.91 -13.32
CA GLU A 89 -6.82 0.95 -14.16
C GLU A 89 -7.81 -0.15 -13.78
N THR A 90 -7.33 -1.34 -13.45
CA THR A 90 -8.18 -2.44 -13.01
C THR A 90 -8.91 -2.08 -11.72
N ILE A 91 -8.19 -1.59 -10.71
CA ILE A 91 -8.80 -1.14 -9.46
C ILE A 91 -9.84 -0.04 -9.72
N ASN A 92 -9.50 0.99 -10.49
CA ASN A 92 -10.41 2.10 -10.79
C ASN A 92 -11.69 1.65 -11.48
N GLN A 93 -11.61 0.56 -12.27
CA GLN A 93 -12.73 0.03 -13.04
C GLN A 93 -13.60 -0.98 -12.26
N THR A 94 -13.19 -1.40 -11.07
CA THR A 94 -13.91 -2.41 -10.28
C THR A 94 -14.30 -1.91 -8.89
N ILE A 95 -13.47 -1.08 -8.24
CA ILE A 95 -13.61 -0.68 -6.84
C ILE A 95 -14.94 0.03 -6.53
N PHE A 96 -15.54 0.74 -7.49
CA PHE A 96 -16.82 1.42 -7.31
C PHE A 96 -18.00 0.46 -7.08
N CYS A 97 -17.81 -0.83 -7.35
CA CYS A 97 -18.80 -1.88 -7.07
C CYS A 97 -18.64 -2.51 -5.69
N THR A 98 -17.65 -2.14 -4.89
CA THR A 98 -17.55 -2.62 -3.51
C THR A 98 -18.55 -1.92 -2.59
N SER A 99 -19.01 -2.63 -1.54
CA SER A 99 -19.92 -2.06 -0.57
C SER A 99 -19.19 -1.15 0.42
N PRO A 100 -19.73 0.03 0.73
CA PRO A 100 -19.18 0.86 1.80
C PRO A 100 -19.58 0.37 3.21
N ASN A 101 -20.50 -0.59 3.32
CA ASN A 101 -21.05 -1.07 4.58
C ASN A 101 -20.42 -2.38 5.05
N ASP A 102 -20.05 -2.44 6.33
CA ASP A 102 -19.45 -3.61 6.97
C ASP A 102 -20.43 -4.77 7.26
N ASN A 103 -21.70 -4.65 6.90
CA ASN A 103 -22.71 -5.70 7.13
C ASN A 103 -22.35 -7.03 6.43
N ASN A 104 -21.63 -6.94 5.33
CA ASN A 104 -20.97 -8.09 4.69
C ASN A 104 -19.54 -7.73 4.37
N LYS A 105 -18.60 -8.13 5.22
CA LYS A 105 -17.16 -7.82 5.07
C LYS A 105 -16.60 -8.23 3.71
N MET A 106 -17.08 -9.34 3.15
CA MET A 106 -16.58 -9.81 1.83
C MET A 106 -16.84 -8.79 0.73
N MET A 107 -17.98 -8.11 0.77
CA MET A 107 -18.36 -7.10 -0.23
C MET A 107 -17.63 -5.77 -0.05
N THR A 108 -16.93 -5.55 1.07
CA THR A 108 -16.09 -4.36 1.26
C THR A 108 -14.73 -4.46 0.59
N GLY A 109 -14.41 -5.62 0.03
CA GLY A 109 -13.19 -5.91 -0.72
C GLY A 109 -13.46 -6.36 -2.12
N GLU A 110 -12.39 -6.59 -2.88
CA GLU A 110 -12.43 -7.17 -4.22
C GLU A 110 -11.82 -8.57 -4.21
N LEU A 111 -12.44 -9.47 -4.94
CA LEU A 111 -11.86 -10.77 -5.23
C LEU A 111 -10.69 -10.62 -6.22
N PHE A 112 -9.54 -11.15 -5.84
CA PHE A 112 -8.41 -11.41 -6.73
C PHE A 112 -8.29 -12.92 -6.92
N GLU A 113 -8.58 -13.40 -8.12
CA GLU A 113 -8.50 -14.80 -8.49
C GLU A 113 -7.50 -14.97 -9.63
N VAL A 114 -6.42 -15.70 -9.36
CA VAL A 114 -5.45 -16.12 -10.38
C VAL A 114 -5.75 -17.54 -10.75
N LYS A 115 -6.02 -17.79 -12.02
CA LYS A 115 -6.26 -19.13 -12.58
C LYS A 115 -5.88 -19.15 -14.05
N ASP A 116 -5.19 -20.22 -14.48
CA ASP A 116 -4.79 -20.43 -15.87
C ASP A 116 -4.04 -19.19 -16.46
N ASN A 117 -3.16 -18.57 -15.68
CA ASN A 117 -2.42 -17.34 -16.00
C ASN A 117 -3.32 -16.11 -16.29
N VAL A 118 -4.51 -16.09 -15.75
CA VAL A 118 -5.41 -14.93 -15.80
C VAL A 118 -5.65 -14.42 -14.38
N LEU A 119 -5.39 -13.14 -14.15
CA LEU A 119 -5.87 -12.44 -12.95
C LEU A 119 -7.27 -11.91 -13.23
N LYS A 120 -8.24 -12.40 -12.49
CA LYS A 120 -9.62 -11.91 -12.48
C LYS A 120 -9.82 -11.08 -11.22
N VAL A 121 -10.25 -9.84 -11.38
CA VAL A 121 -10.60 -8.92 -10.29
C VAL A 121 -12.10 -8.66 -10.33
N VAL A 122 -12.78 -8.80 -9.18
CA VAL A 122 -14.21 -8.64 -9.06
C VAL A 122 -14.58 -7.76 -7.88
N GLY A 123 -15.33 -6.70 -8.14
CA GLY A 123 -16.04 -5.90 -7.14
C GLY A 123 -17.54 -6.20 -7.17
N LEU A 124 -18.18 -6.36 -6.03
CA LEU A 124 -19.59 -6.72 -5.88
C LEU A 124 -20.20 -6.08 -4.62
N ASP A 125 -21.41 -5.51 -4.72
CA ASP A 125 -22.17 -4.96 -3.57
C ASP A 125 -23.59 -5.54 -3.41
N GLY A 126 -23.88 -6.64 -4.12
CA GLY A 126 -25.21 -7.27 -4.10
C GLY A 126 -26.21 -6.70 -5.11
N HIS A 127 -25.95 -5.53 -5.71
CA HIS A 127 -26.81 -4.90 -6.73
C HIS A 127 -26.10 -4.77 -8.08
N ARG A 128 -24.78 -4.71 -8.06
CA ARG A 128 -23.94 -4.54 -9.25
C ARG A 128 -22.64 -5.33 -9.09
N ILE A 129 -22.04 -5.67 -10.20
CA ILE A 129 -20.78 -6.39 -10.29
C ILE A 129 -19.91 -5.77 -11.38
N ALA A 130 -18.63 -5.59 -11.08
CA ALA A 130 -17.62 -5.22 -12.07
C ALA A 130 -16.55 -6.31 -12.11
N ILE A 131 -16.15 -6.70 -13.32
CA ILE A 131 -15.18 -7.77 -13.55
C ILE A 131 -14.14 -7.29 -14.54
N ARG A 132 -12.86 -7.50 -14.19
CA ARG A 132 -11.72 -7.33 -15.09
C ARG A 132 -10.89 -8.61 -15.14
N ASN A 133 -10.50 -8.98 -16.35
CA ASN A 133 -9.58 -10.09 -16.58
C ASN A 133 -8.31 -9.55 -17.22
N ILE A 134 -7.16 -9.98 -16.71
CA ILE A 134 -5.83 -9.56 -17.16
C ILE A 134 -5.02 -10.83 -17.43
N ASN A 135 -4.53 -10.96 -18.65
CA ASN A 135 -3.59 -12.05 -18.98
C ASN A 135 -2.24 -11.74 -18.36
N LEU A 136 -1.74 -12.68 -17.57
CA LEU A 136 -0.43 -12.59 -16.93
C LEU A 136 0.66 -13.14 -17.86
N SER A 137 1.83 -12.52 -17.81
CA SER A 137 3.02 -13.02 -18.50
C SER A 137 3.75 -14.01 -17.57
N GLY A 138 3.90 -15.25 -18.00
CA GLY A 138 4.56 -16.31 -17.22
C GLY A 138 3.59 -17.24 -16.50
N ASN A 139 4.14 -18.21 -15.76
CA ASN A 139 3.36 -19.17 -14.99
C ASN A 139 3.07 -18.59 -13.61
N ALA A 140 1.81 -18.53 -13.27
CA ALA A 140 1.34 -18.09 -11.96
C ALA A 140 0.58 -19.23 -11.27
N ASP A 141 0.81 -19.37 -9.96
CA ASP A 141 0.05 -20.33 -9.15
C ASP A 141 -1.40 -19.88 -8.99
N ASP A 142 -2.30 -20.85 -8.90
CA ASP A 142 -3.69 -20.56 -8.60
C ASP A 142 -3.83 -19.94 -7.20
N VAL A 143 -4.50 -18.81 -7.14
CA VAL A 143 -4.75 -18.04 -5.90
C VAL A 143 -6.15 -17.48 -5.94
N LYS A 144 -6.84 -17.53 -4.81
CA LYS A 144 -8.14 -16.88 -4.62
C LYS A 144 -8.16 -16.19 -3.27
N VAL A 145 -8.19 -14.86 -3.27
CA VAL A 145 -8.14 -14.02 -2.07
C VAL A 145 -9.07 -12.81 -2.20
N VAL A 146 -9.45 -12.24 -1.05
CA VAL A 146 -10.24 -11.01 -1.02
C VAL A 146 -9.41 -9.89 -0.41
N VAL A 147 -9.16 -8.87 -1.20
CA VAL A 147 -8.33 -7.71 -0.84
C VAL A 147 -9.24 -6.58 -0.35
N PRO A 148 -8.99 -5.99 0.83
CA PRO A 148 -9.81 -4.88 1.32
C PRO A 148 -9.85 -3.71 0.34
N GLY A 149 -11.04 -3.18 0.07
CA GLY A 149 -11.22 -2.03 -0.81
C GLY A 149 -10.48 -0.78 -0.34
N LYS A 150 -10.36 -0.59 0.99
CA LYS A 150 -9.52 0.47 1.58
C LYS A 150 -8.06 0.37 1.10
N THR A 151 -7.48 -0.83 1.14
CA THR A 151 -6.12 -1.07 0.66
C THR A 151 -5.98 -0.73 -0.82
N LEU A 152 -6.91 -1.21 -1.65
CA LEU A 152 -6.87 -0.97 -3.09
C LEU A 152 -7.03 0.52 -3.44
N ASN A 153 -7.90 1.23 -2.72
CA ASN A 153 -8.03 2.69 -2.85
C ASN A 153 -6.72 3.44 -2.52
N GLU A 154 -6.00 3.02 -1.49
CA GLU A 154 -4.71 3.66 -1.16
C GLU A 154 -3.64 3.31 -2.20
N ILE A 155 -3.56 2.05 -2.64
CA ILE A 155 -2.60 1.62 -3.65
C ILE A 155 -2.84 2.35 -4.97
N SER A 156 -4.08 2.49 -5.44
CA SER A 156 -4.39 3.17 -6.70
C SER A 156 -3.90 4.63 -6.75
N LYS A 157 -3.78 5.29 -5.60
CA LYS A 157 -3.27 6.68 -5.51
C LYS A 157 -1.75 6.78 -5.70
N ILE A 158 -1.01 5.75 -5.32
CA ILE A 158 0.46 5.75 -5.33
C ILE A 158 1.09 4.99 -6.48
N LEU A 159 0.32 4.13 -7.18
CA LEU A 159 0.79 3.47 -8.39
C LEU A 159 1.04 4.47 -9.52
N SER A 160 2.12 4.25 -10.25
CA SER A 160 2.46 5.01 -11.45
C SER A 160 1.42 4.80 -12.57
N SER A 161 1.28 5.80 -13.42
CA SER A 161 0.51 5.69 -14.66
C SER A 161 1.39 5.33 -15.86
N ASP A 162 2.66 5.00 -15.63
CA ASP A 162 3.58 4.52 -16.64
C ASP A 162 3.35 3.01 -16.88
N ALA A 163 3.18 2.65 -18.15
CA ALA A 163 2.92 1.26 -18.56
C ALA A 163 4.15 0.34 -18.38
N GLU A 164 5.36 0.89 -18.40
CA GLU A 164 6.60 0.14 -18.26
C GLU A 164 6.97 -0.15 -16.79
N SER A 165 6.41 0.63 -15.86
CA SER A 165 6.62 0.43 -14.42
C SER A 165 5.88 -0.81 -13.93
N VAL A 166 6.59 -1.71 -13.23
CA VAL A 166 6.08 -3.02 -12.79
C VAL A 166 5.71 -2.99 -11.30
N VAL A 167 4.67 -3.72 -10.94
CA VAL A 167 4.33 -4.10 -9.57
C VAL A 167 4.38 -5.63 -9.44
N ASN A 168 5.04 -6.10 -8.39
CA ASN A 168 5.03 -7.50 -7.98
C ASN A 168 4.03 -7.67 -6.84
N ILE A 169 3.15 -8.64 -6.94
CA ILE A 169 2.14 -8.95 -5.95
C ILE A 169 2.42 -10.34 -5.40
N TYR A 170 2.55 -10.44 -4.08
CA TYR A 170 2.79 -11.69 -3.38
C TYR A 170 1.61 -12.03 -2.49
N PHE A 171 1.26 -13.29 -2.46
CA PHE A 171 0.10 -13.80 -1.74
C PHE A 171 0.53 -14.77 -0.65
N THR A 172 -0.04 -14.61 0.52
CA THR A 172 -0.02 -15.61 1.60
C THR A 172 -1.45 -15.95 2.00
N ASN A 173 -1.62 -16.82 2.98
CA ASN A 173 -2.96 -17.17 3.46
C ASN A 173 -3.71 -15.97 4.06
N ASN A 174 -2.99 -15.03 4.70
CA ASN A 174 -3.61 -13.97 5.49
C ASN A 174 -3.23 -12.56 5.03
N HIS A 175 -2.25 -12.42 4.11
CA HIS A 175 -1.73 -11.14 3.67
C HIS A 175 -1.51 -11.10 2.17
N ILE A 176 -1.55 -9.90 1.63
CA ILE A 176 -1.09 -9.55 0.30
C ILE A 176 -0.02 -8.48 0.43
N LEU A 177 1.05 -8.62 -0.35
CA LEU A 177 2.13 -7.63 -0.47
C LEU A 177 2.18 -7.12 -1.89
N PHE A 178 2.17 -5.81 -2.05
CA PHE A 178 2.46 -5.12 -3.30
C PHE A 178 3.84 -4.48 -3.18
N GLU A 179 4.72 -4.81 -4.11
CA GLU A 179 6.09 -4.29 -4.15
C GLU A 179 6.34 -3.62 -5.49
N PHE A 180 6.66 -2.34 -5.46
CA PHE A 180 6.92 -1.54 -6.65
C PHE A 180 7.84 -0.38 -6.29
N ASP A 181 8.75 -0.04 -7.21
CA ASP A 181 9.80 0.96 -6.99
C ASP A 181 10.56 0.64 -5.68
N ASN A 182 10.64 1.59 -4.76
CA ASN A 182 11.22 1.40 -3.44
C ASN A 182 10.15 1.25 -2.33
N THR A 183 8.93 0.86 -2.71
CA THR A 183 7.76 0.85 -1.82
C THR A 183 7.21 -0.57 -1.66
N MET A 184 6.84 -0.90 -0.43
CA MET A 184 6.10 -2.11 -0.07
C MET A 184 4.80 -1.73 0.62
N VAL A 185 3.70 -2.34 0.20
CA VAL A 185 2.38 -2.19 0.82
C VAL A 185 1.90 -3.56 1.24
N VAL A 186 1.75 -3.77 2.53
CA VAL A 186 1.23 -5.02 3.10
C VAL A 186 -0.16 -4.80 3.63
N SER A 187 -1.09 -5.68 3.28
CA SER A 187 -2.45 -5.67 3.80
C SER A 187 -2.88 -7.03 4.28
N ARG A 188 -3.66 -7.07 5.36
CA ARG A 188 -4.41 -8.28 5.72
C ARG A 188 -5.50 -8.53 4.67
N LEU A 189 -5.75 -9.81 4.40
CA LEU A 189 -6.84 -10.26 3.55
C LEU A 189 -8.15 -10.36 4.35
N ILE A 190 -9.27 -10.28 3.66
CA ILE A 190 -10.58 -10.57 4.23
C ILE A 190 -10.78 -12.08 4.15
N GLU A 191 -11.01 -12.72 5.31
CA GLU A 191 -11.23 -14.15 5.40
C GLU A 191 -12.69 -14.50 5.09
N GLY A 192 -12.92 -15.54 4.26
CA GLY A 192 -14.22 -16.07 3.91
C GLY A 192 -14.35 -16.42 2.43
N GLU A 193 -15.53 -16.87 2.03
CA GLU A 193 -15.86 -17.13 0.63
C GLU A 193 -16.55 -15.92 0.01
N TYR A 194 -16.06 -15.48 -1.15
CA TYR A 194 -16.58 -14.29 -1.83
C TYR A 194 -17.92 -14.59 -2.52
N PHE A 195 -18.02 -15.69 -3.23
CA PHE A 195 -19.19 -16.38 -3.77
C PHE A 195 -18.80 -17.67 -4.49
#